data_1b4ac0a89983469fb4fb1685b125ae90
#
_entry.id   1b4ac0a89983469fb4fb1685b125ae90
#
_cell.length_a   1.000
_cell.length_b   1.000
_cell.length_c   1.000
_cell.angle_alpha   90.00
_cell.angle_beta   90.00
_cell.angle_gamma   90.00
#
_symmetry.space_group_name_H-M   'P 1'
#
loop_
_entity.id
_entity.type
_entity.pdbx_description
1 polymer ?
#
loop_
_entity_poly.entity_id
_entity_poly.type
_entity_poly.pdbx_seq_one_letter_code
_entity_poly.pdbx_strand_id
1 'polypeptide(L)'
;MATNNVSSFLQVIGQGVKPNMFNVDIQFPAGFNDATINDLAGGELASEGAGGNNGKELTSILCKSAALPGSNLGVIEVPFRGRTVKIAGDRTFDTWTATFFNDKNFKIRALFESWANEINTHAGNTAERFLPDGGGDGYMANLFVTQLEKDDTEGGSAIRTYQLHHCFPTNVSQICLLYTSDAADE
;
A
#
# COMPACT_ATOMS: atom_id res chain seq x y z
N MET A 1 31.24 -26.18 18.74
CA MET A 1 29.77 -26.33 18.81
C MET A 1 29.22 -25.05 19.33
N ALA A 2 28.44 -24.34 18.51
CA ALA A 2 27.78 -23.13 19.00
C ALA A 2 26.76 -23.56 20.06
N THR A 3 26.97 -23.15 21.30
CA THR A 3 26.00 -23.38 22.38
C THR A 3 24.79 -22.50 22.13
N ASN A 4 23.69 -23.10 21.71
CA ASN A 4 22.39 -22.44 21.61
C ASN A 4 21.94 -22.05 23.02
N ASN A 5 22.44 -20.92 23.48
CA ASN A 5 22.11 -20.35 24.78
C ASN A 5 21.13 -19.19 24.58
N VAL A 6 20.27 -18.93 25.56
CA VAL A 6 19.33 -17.80 25.56
C VAL A 6 20.03 -16.46 25.30
N SER A 7 21.25 -16.28 25.81
CA SER A 7 22.06 -15.10 25.55
C SER A 7 22.46 -14.95 24.08
N SER A 8 22.80 -16.05 23.40
CA SER A 8 23.10 -16.05 21.97
C SER A 8 21.85 -15.77 21.14
N PHE A 9 20.67 -16.27 21.55
CA PHE A 9 19.40 -15.95 20.94
C PHE A 9 19.06 -14.45 21.07
N LEU A 10 19.19 -13.89 22.27
CA LEU A 10 18.93 -12.47 22.52
C LEU A 10 19.91 -11.56 21.74
N GLN A 11 21.14 -12.01 21.58
CA GLN A 11 22.16 -11.27 20.82
C GLN A 11 21.86 -11.25 19.31
N VAL A 12 21.30 -12.35 18.78
CA VAL A 12 20.92 -12.44 17.36
C VAL A 12 19.59 -11.71 17.06
N ILE A 13 18.59 -11.85 17.94
CA ILE A 13 17.28 -11.22 17.72
C ILE A 13 17.30 -9.72 17.98
N GLY A 14 18.27 -9.24 18.78
CA GLY A 14 18.36 -7.84 19.17
C GLY A 14 17.08 -7.34 19.85
N GLN A 15 16.62 -6.16 19.50
CA GLN A 15 15.34 -5.61 19.98
C GLN A 15 14.12 -6.15 19.21
N GLY A 16 14.32 -6.93 18.14
CA GLY A 16 13.27 -7.38 17.23
C GLY A 16 12.67 -6.24 16.41
N VAL A 17 11.98 -6.60 15.36
CA VAL A 17 11.26 -5.63 14.49
C VAL A 17 9.90 -5.31 15.11
N LYS A 18 9.59 -4.02 15.25
CA LYS A 18 8.31 -3.57 15.79
C LYS A 18 7.30 -3.41 14.67
N PRO A 19 6.17 -4.13 14.68
CA PRO A 19 5.19 -4.11 13.59
C PRO A 19 4.43 -2.78 13.45
N ASN A 20 4.48 -1.91 14.45
CA ASN A 20 3.84 -0.60 14.43
C ASN A 20 4.70 0.52 13.82
N MET A 21 5.96 0.21 13.46
CA MET A 21 6.90 1.16 12.86
C MET A 21 7.02 0.87 11.36
N PHE A 22 6.13 1.46 10.58
CA PHE A 22 6.13 1.31 9.13
C PHE A 22 5.64 2.58 8.44
N ASN A 23 6.01 2.73 7.18
CA ASN A 23 5.57 3.81 6.30
C ASN A 23 5.06 3.22 4.99
N VAL A 24 3.95 3.74 4.48
CA VAL A 24 3.39 3.39 3.17
C VAL A 24 3.36 4.63 2.31
N ASP A 25 4.00 4.55 1.17
CA ASP A 25 4.16 5.65 0.23
C ASP A 25 3.60 5.22 -1.14
N ILE A 26 2.59 5.92 -1.62
CA ILE A 26 1.96 5.67 -2.91
C ILE A 26 2.31 6.81 -3.85
N GLN A 27 3.05 6.50 -4.91
CA GLN A 27 3.34 7.42 -5.99
C GLN A 27 2.22 7.33 -7.02
N PHE A 28 1.23 8.20 -6.92
CA PHE A 28 0.09 8.23 -7.83
C PHE A 28 0.54 8.52 -9.27
N PRO A 29 -0.25 8.09 -10.28
CA PRO A 29 0.04 8.37 -11.68
C PRO A 29 0.10 9.87 -11.98
N ALA A 30 0.77 10.25 -13.05
CA ALA A 30 0.99 11.66 -13.43
C ALA A 30 -0.30 12.44 -13.77
N GLY A 31 -1.41 11.74 -14.04
CA GLY A 31 -2.75 12.34 -14.20
C GLY A 31 -3.31 12.92 -12.91
N PHE A 32 -2.90 12.38 -11.75
CA PHE A 32 -3.19 12.91 -10.43
C PHE A 32 -2.18 13.99 -10.07
N ASN A 33 -2.32 15.15 -10.68
CA ASN A 33 -1.51 16.32 -10.30
C ASN A 33 -1.96 16.86 -8.93
N ASP A 34 -1.09 17.64 -8.30
CA ASP A 34 -1.35 18.23 -6.99
C ASP A 34 -2.63 19.07 -6.93
N ALA A 35 -3.05 19.67 -8.05
CA ALA A 35 -4.28 20.43 -8.14
C ALA A 35 -5.51 19.54 -7.95
N THR A 36 -5.54 18.35 -8.57
CA THR A 36 -6.63 17.38 -8.42
C THR A 36 -6.68 16.83 -6.99
N ILE A 37 -5.52 16.51 -6.42
CA ILE A 37 -5.42 16.04 -5.04
C ILE A 37 -5.84 17.13 -4.06
N ASN A 38 -5.44 18.38 -4.29
CA ASN A 38 -5.80 19.52 -3.45
C ASN A 38 -7.29 19.87 -3.55
N ASP A 39 -7.89 19.76 -4.72
CA ASP A 39 -9.33 20.01 -4.92
C ASP A 39 -10.16 18.94 -4.17
N LEU A 40 -9.80 17.66 -4.31
CA LEU A 40 -10.39 16.54 -3.57
C LEU A 40 -10.16 16.67 -2.05
N ALA A 41 -9.02 17.21 -1.66
CA ALA A 41 -8.67 17.45 -0.26
C ALA A 41 -9.29 18.71 0.36
N GLY A 42 -10.10 19.46 -0.40
CA GLY A 42 -10.75 20.68 0.09
C GLY A 42 -9.81 21.87 0.29
N GLY A 43 -8.67 21.91 -0.40
CA GLY A 43 -7.76 23.05 -0.44
C GLY A 43 -6.90 23.30 0.81
N GLU A 44 -7.08 22.56 1.88
CA GLU A 44 -6.37 22.79 3.16
C GLU A 44 -4.91 22.28 3.19
N LEU A 45 -4.53 21.39 2.29
CA LEU A 45 -3.15 20.86 2.21
C LEU A 45 -2.16 21.77 1.46
N ALA A 46 -2.65 22.86 0.87
CA ALA A 46 -1.84 23.78 0.07
C ALA A 46 -1.03 24.81 0.89
N SER A 47 -1.15 24.86 2.21
CA SER A 47 -0.61 25.98 3.00
C SER A 47 0.82 25.80 3.55
N GLU A 48 1.41 24.62 3.45
CA GLU A 48 2.76 24.41 3.98
C GLU A 48 3.70 23.81 2.92
N GLY A 49 4.19 24.63 2.01
CA GLY A 49 5.53 24.55 1.38
C GLY A 49 6.00 23.27 0.70
N ALA A 50 5.15 22.29 0.45
CA ALA A 50 5.56 21.00 -0.09
C ALA A 50 5.25 20.91 -1.59
N GLY A 51 6.28 20.98 -2.42
CA GLY A 51 6.16 20.63 -3.82
C GLY A 51 5.74 19.18 -4.01
N GLY A 52 4.59 18.96 -4.62
CA GLY A 52 4.31 17.78 -5.43
C GLY A 52 4.04 16.43 -4.74
N ASN A 53 3.70 16.34 -3.44
CA ASN A 53 3.60 15.05 -2.75
C ASN A 53 2.41 14.85 -1.79
N ASN A 54 1.36 15.67 -1.91
CA ASN A 54 0.26 15.68 -0.93
C ASN A 54 -0.48 14.33 -0.78
N GLY A 55 -0.67 13.60 -1.88
CA GLY A 55 -1.27 12.25 -1.84
C GLY A 55 -0.38 11.22 -1.14
N LYS A 56 0.93 11.33 -1.32
CA LYS A 56 1.95 10.50 -0.69
C LYS A 56 1.95 10.68 0.83
N GLU A 57 1.93 11.92 1.29
CA GLU A 57 1.92 12.26 2.71
C GLU A 57 0.63 11.81 3.39
N LEU A 58 -0.52 11.98 2.74
CA LEU A 58 -1.82 11.52 3.22
C LEU A 58 -1.87 10.00 3.40
N THR A 59 -1.37 9.24 2.44
CA THR A 59 -1.32 7.77 2.52
C THR A 59 -0.37 7.28 3.59
N SER A 60 0.75 7.97 3.80
CA SER A 60 1.71 7.66 4.85
C SER A 60 1.13 7.85 6.25
N ILE A 61 0.52 9.01 6.51
CA ILE A 61 0.00 9.38 7.84
C ILE A 61 -1.26 8.58 8.20
N LEU A 62 -2.17 8.38 7.25
CA LEU A 62 -3.47 7.75 7.52
C LEU A 62 -3.45 6.22 7.41
N CYS A 63 -2.32 5.60 7.08
CA CYS A 63 -2.24 4.15 7.00
C CYS A 63 -2.28 3.51 8.39
N LYS A 64 -3.36 2.77 8.68
CA LYS A 64 -3.54 2.03 9.93
C LYS A 64 -2.77 0.70 9.92
N SER A 65 -2.84 -0.01 8.82
CA SER A 65 -2.17 -1.31 8.65
C SER A 65 -1.91 -1.60 7.18
N ALA A 66 -0.80 -2.22 6.90
CA ALA A 66 -0.42 -2.68 5.58
C ALA A 66 0.20 -4.07 5.69
N ALA A 67 -0.18 -4.99 4.81
CA ALA A 67 0.47 -6.27 4.70
C ALA A 67 1.81 -6.12 3.97
N LEU A 68 2.82 -6.90 4.37
CA LEU A 68 4.00 -7.04 3.51
C LEU A 68 3.64 -7.90 2.30
N PRO A 69 4.12 -7.55 1.10
CA PRO A 69 3.77 -8.29 -0.10
C PRO A 69 4.26 -9.75 -0.03
N GLY A 70 3.33 -10.68 -0.22
CA GLY A 70 3.61 -12.10 -0.35
C GLY A 70 3.91 -12.49 -1.78
N SER A 71 4.68 -13.53 -1.99
CA SER A 71 4.90 -14.14 -3.31
C SER A 71 4.78 -15.65 -3.23
N ASN A 72 4.07 -16.23 -4.18
CA ASN A 72 3.87 -17.66 -4.29
C ASN A 72 4.66 -18.19 -5.48
N LEU A 73 5.39 -19.28 -5.27
CA LEU A 73 6.10 -19.97 -6.33
C LEU A 73 5.31 -21.22 -6.70
N GLY A 74 4.85 -21.28 -7.94
CA GLY A 74 4.15 -22.45 -8.47
C GLY A 74 5.05 -23.67 -8.51
N VAL A 75 4.43 -24.87 -8.52
CA VAL A 75 5.14 -26.14 -8.64
C VAL A 75 4.64 -26.85 -9.90
N ILE A 76 5.56 -27.21 -10.77
CA ILE A 76 5.29 -28.02 -11.95
C ILE A 76 5.62 -29.47 -11.60
N GLU A 77 4.65 -30.35 -11.69
CA GLU A 77 4.82 -31.76 -11.44
C GLU A 77 5.07 -32.52 -12.75
N VAL A 78 6.27 -33.11 -12.87
CA VAL A 78 6.65 -33.90 -14.04
C VAL A 78 6.68 -35.38 -13.66
N PRO A 79 5.80 -36.22 -14.23
CA PRO A 79 5.82 -37.65 -13.97
C PRO A 79 7.02 -38.32 -14.67
N PHE A 80 7.78 -39.06 -13.92
CA PHE A 80 8.92 -39.82 -14.44
C PHE A 80 8.98 -41.23 -13.83
N ARG A 81 8.81 -42.26 -14.64
CA ARG A 81 8.92 -43.71 -14.28
C ARG A 81 8.16 -44.06 -12.98
N GLY A 82 6.89 -43.66 -12.86
CA GLY A 82 6.06 -43.96 -11.70
C GLY A 82 6.31 -43.06 -10.47
N ARG A 83 7.16 -42.04 -10.59
CA ARG A 83 7.39 -41.00 -9.56
C ARG A 83 7.15 -39.63 -10.15
N THR A 84 6.75 -38.68 -9.30
CA THR A 84 6.58 -37.29 -9.70
C THR A 84 7.78 -36.50 -9.21
N VAL A 85 8.42 -35.78 -10.12
CA VAL A 85 9.48 -34.82 -9.82
C VAL A 85 8.86 -33.41 -9.79
N LYS A 86 9.12 -32.66 -8.73
CA LYS A 86 8.63 -31.30 -8.57
C LYS A 86 9.69 -30.29 -9.03
N ILE A 87 9.32 -29.44 -9.95
CA ILE A 87 10.18 -28.38 -10.50
C ILE A 87 9.55 -27.04 -10.14
N ALA A 88 10.37 -26.01 -9.87
CA ALA A 88 9.89 -24.65 -9.63
C ALA A 88 9.23 -24.11 -10.89
N GLY A 89 8.01 -23.59 -10.73
CA GLY A 89 7.24 -22.95 -11.79
C GLY A 89 7.22 -21.42 -11.66
N ASP A 90 6.17 -20.80 -12.18
CA ASP A 90 6.01 -19.36 -12.24
C ASP A 90 5.74 -18.75 -10.86
N ARG A 91 6.21 -17.52 -10.69
CA ARG A 91 5.96 -16.73 -9.47
C ARG A 91 4.72 -15.90 -9.65
N THR A 92 3.83 -15.96 -8.68
CA THR A 92 2.62 -15.13 -8.59
C THR A 92 2.65 -14.27 -7.32
N PHE A 93 1.99 -13.13 -7.38
CA PHE A 93 1.88 -12.21 -6.25
C PHE A 93 0.41 -12.11 -5.85
N ASP A 94 0.16 -12.16 -4.55
CA ASP A 94 -1.17 -11.96 -4.01
C ASP A 94 -1.55 -10.48 -4.05
N THR A 95 -2.86 -10.21 -4.04
CA THR A 95 -3.36 -8.84 -3.94
C THR A 95 -2.88 -8.21 -2.64
N TRP A 96 -2.24 -7.04 -2.76
CA TRP A 96 -1.82 -6.29 -1.60
C TRP A 96 -3.00 -5.53 -1.00
N THR A 97 -3.13 -5.57 0.33
CA THR A 97 -4.21 -4.93 1.06
C THR A 97 -3.65 -4.00 2.12
N ALA A 98 -4.18 -2.78 2.16
CA ALA A 98 -3.91 -1.80 3.21
C ALA A 98 -5.21 -1.26 3.78
N THR A 99 -5.18 -0.90 5.06
CA THR A 99 -6.29 -0.27 5.77
C THR A 99 -5.90 1.15 6.15
N PHE A 100 -6.75 2.10 5.81
CA PHE A 100 -6.54 3.52 6.11
C PHE A 100 -7.59 4.02 7.09
N PHE A 101 -7.19 4.99 7.92
CA PHE A 101 -8.16 5.77 8.69
C PHE A 101 -8.89 6.71 7.74
N ASN A 102 -10.18 6.83 7.95
CA ASN A 102 -10.99 7.77 7.20
C ASN A 102 -11.03 9.11 7.95
N ASP A 103 -10.67 10.18 7.29
CA ASP A 103 -10.75 11.52 7.85
C ASP A 103 -12.18 12.07 7.74
N LYS A 104 -12.47 13.17 8.44
CA LYS A 104 -13.78 13.84 8.44
C LYS A 104 -14.28 14.19 7.03
N ASN A 105 -13.36 14.50 6.12
CA ASN A 105 -13.67 14.95 4.76
C ASN A 105 -13.61 13.82 3.73
N PHE A 106 -13.36 12.57 4.14
CA PHE A 106 -13.24 11.40 3.27
C PHE A 106 -12.18 11.53 2.16
N LYS A 107 -11.14 12.32 2.40
CA LYS A 107 -10.12 12.68 1.40
C LYS A 107 -9.44 11.46 0.79
N ILE A 108 -8.97 10.54 1.64
CA ILE A 108 -8.26 9.35 1.17
C ILE A 108 -9.17 8.42 0.35
N ARG A 109 -10.44 8.32 0.75
CA ARG A 109 -11.42 7.54 -0.01
C ARG A 109 -11.71 8.18 -1.36
N ALA A 110 -11.95 9.49 -1.38
CA ALA A 110 -12.19 10.24 -2.61
C ALA A 110 -11.01 10.11 -3.59
N LEU A 111 -9.78 10.08 -3.07
CA LEU A 111 -8.57 9.89 -3.87
C LEU A 111 -8.55 8.51 -4.56
N PHE A 112 -8.84 7.44 -3.83
CA PHE A 112 -8.89 6.09 -4.42
C PHE A 112 -10.09 5.88 -5.34
N GLU A 113 -11.25 6.45 -5.03
CA GLU A 113 -12.44 6.40 -5.89
C GLU A 113 -12.21 7.18 -7.20
N SER A 114 -11.57 8.34 -7.12
CA SER A 114 -11.18 9.12 -8.30
C SER A 114 -10.19 8.36 -9.17
N TRP A 115 -9.17 7.74 -8.55
CA TRP A 115 -8.21 6.90 -9.28
C TRP A 115 -8.89 5.72 -9.98
N ALA A 116 -9.79 5.01 -9.30
CA ALA A 116 -10.55 3.93 -9.91
C ALA A 116 -11.45 4.42 -11.05
N ASN A 117 -12.04 5.63 -10.91
CA ASN A 117 -12.88 6.22 -11.95
C ASN A 117 -12.06 6.68 -13.19
N GLU A 118 -10.81 7.09 -13.02
CA GLU A 118 -9.93 7.39 -14.17
C GLU A 118 -9.56 6.13 -14.96
N ILE A 119 -9.36 5.01 -14.26
CA ILE A 119 -9.09 3.73 -14.93
C ILE A 119 -10.28 3.30 -15.79
N ASN A 120 -11.51 3.47 -15.27
CA ASN A 120 -12.72 3.16 -15.98
C ASN A 120 -13.87 4.10 -15.53
N THR A 121 -14.25 5.01 -16.39
CA THR A 121 -15.28 6.03 -16.08
C THR A 121 -16.67 5.44 -16.00
N HIS A 122 -17.43 5.77 -14.94
CA HIS A 122 -18.79 5.31 -14.73
C HIS A 122 -19.77 5.82 -15.80
N ALA A 123 -19.62 7.08 -16.23
CA ALA A 123 -20.54 7.72 -17.15
C ALA A 123 -20.30 7.35 -18.61
N GLY A 124 -19.04 7.25 -19.04
CA GLY A 124 -18.65 7.03 -20.43
C GLY A 124 -18.29 5.60 -20.77
N ASN A 125 -18.07 4.76 -19.75
CA ASN A 125 -17.49 3.42 -19.91
C ASN A 125 -16.21 3.44 -20.78
N THR A 126 -15.45 4.51 -20.64
CA THR A 126 -14.16 4.68 -21.30
C THR A 126 -13.07 4.24 -20.36
N ALA A 127 -12.10 3.49 -20.86
CA ALA A 127 -10.94 3.04 -20.10
C ALA A 127 -9.69 3.83 -20.53
N GLU A 128 -8.90 4.23 -19.55
CA GLU A 128 -7.58 4.81 -19.79
C GLU A 128 -6.65 3.76 -20.42
N ARG A 129 -5.74 4.20 -21.27
CA ARG A 129 -4.76 3.31 -21.90
C ARG A 129 -3.77 2.80 -20.87
N PHE A 130 -3.36 1.55 -21.02
CA PHE A 130 -2.33 0.91 -20.20
C PHE A 130 -1.03 1.70 -20.18
N LEU A 131 -0.61 2.22 -21.35
CA LEU A 131 0.56 3.10 -21.50
C LEU A 131 0.11 4.39 -22.19
N PRO A 132 0.36 5.57 -21.61
CA PRO A 132 0.12 6.83 -22.29
C PRO A 132 1.07 6.99 -23.47
N ASP A 133 0.62 7.71 -24.48
CA ASP A 133 1.47 8.13 -25.61
C ASP A 133 2.57 9.05 -25.06
N GLY A 134 3.78 8.51 -24.83
CA GLY A 134 4.90 9.27 -24.25
C GLY A 134 5.71 8.53 -23.17
N GLY A 135 5.36 7.29 -22.85
CA GLY A 135 6.21 6.41 -22.01
C GLY A 135 6.09 6.59 -20.50
N GLY A 136 4.98 7.14 -20.02
CA GLY A 136 4.66 7.13 -18.57
C GLY A 136 3.95 5.84 -18.13
N ASP A 137 3.71 5.70 -16.84
CA ASP A 137 3.10 4.50 -16.25
C ASP A 137 1.56 4.40 -16.45
N GLY A 138 0.96 5.28 -17.25
CA GLY A 138 -0.48 5.30 -17.50
C GLY A 138 -1.27 5.53 -16.22
N TYR A 139 -2.24 4.65 -15.96
CA TYR A 139 -3.05 4.66 -14.74
C TYR A 139 -2.38 3.94 -13.55
N MET A 140 -1.19 3.40 -13.74
CA MET A 140 -0.49 2.62 -12.72
C MET A 140 0.34 3.48 -11.79
N ALA A 141 0.49 3.01 -10.57
CA ALA A 141 1.29 3.64 -9.53
C ALA A 141 2.39 2.73 -9.02
N ASN A 142 3.41 3.32 -8.44
CA ASN A 142 4.42 2.60 -7.68
C ASN A 142 4.15 2.79 -6.19
N LEU A 143 4.20 1.68 -5.43
CA LEU A 143 3.99 1.69 -3.99
C LEU A 143 5.28 1.28 -3.27
N PHE A 144 5.53 1.93 -2.14
CA PHE A 144 6.64 1.58 -1.26
C PHE A 144 6.09 1.27 0.12
N VAL A 145 6.47 0.12 0.65
CA VAL A 145 6.17 -0.28 2.02
C VAL A 145 7.50 -0.41 2.75
N THR A 146 7.76 0.50 3.69
CA THR A 146 9.01 0.58 4.42
C THR A 146 8.79 0.20 5.87
N GLN A 147 9.52 -0.79 6.34
CA GLN A 147 9.61 -1.13 7.75
C GLN A 147 10.70 -0.26 8.39
N LEU A 148 10.35 0.42 9.48
CA LEU A 148 11.25 1.33 10.19
C LEU A 148 11.75 0.69 11.48
N GLU A 149 12.95 1.06 11.88
CA GLU A 149 13.52 0.78 13.18
C GLU A 149 13.15 1.88 14.18
N LYS A 150 12.96 1.51 15.43
CA LYS A 150 12.83 2.49 16.49
C LYS A 150 14.25 2.99 16.86
N ASP A 151 14.70 4.01 16.17
CA ASP A 151 15.91 4.77 16.48
C ASP A 151 15.53 6.09 17.16
N ASP A 152 16.48 6.70 17.85
CA ASP A 152 16.31 8.02 18.49
C ASP A 152 16.25 9.18 17.48
N THR A 153 16.36 8.87 16.18
CA THR A 153 16.29 9.82 15.07
C THR A 153 14.82 10.03 14.65
N GLU A 154 14.41 11.27 14.51
CA GLU A 154 13.07 11.58 13.95
C GLU A 154 12.89 10.92 12.58
N GLY A 155 11.88 10.06 12.47
CA GLY A 155 11.55 9.34 11.24
C GLY A 155 11.97 7.87 11.19
N GLY A 156 12.83 7.42 12.12
CA GLY A 156 13.33 6.04 12.17
C GLY A 156 14.23 5.66 10.98
N SER A 157 15.13 4.73 11.18
CA SER A 157 15.94 4.17 10.09
C SER A 157 15.17 3.09 9.33
N ALA A 158 15.23 3.08 8.00
CA ALA A 158 14.59 2.07 7.19
C ALA A 158 15.33 0.73 7.31
N ILE A 159 14.69 -0.26 7.91
CA ILE A 159 15.22 -1.65 7.97
C ILE A 159 15.11 -2.30 6.61
N ARG A 160 13.92 -2.19 6.00
CA ARG A 160 13.62 -2.81 4.72
C ARG A 160 12.51 -2.06 4.00
N THR A 161 12.71 -1.85 2.70
CA THR A 161 11.72 -1.26 1.81
C THR A 161 11.32 -2.28 0.74
N TYR A 162 10.03 -2.48 0.57
CA TYR A 162 9.45 -3.23 -0.53
C TYR A 162 8.89 -2.25 -1.54
N GLN A 163 9.24 -2.44 -2.79
CA GLN A 163 8.71 -1.65 -3.90
C GLN A 163 7.80 -2.54 -4.75
N LEU A 164 6.57 -2.10 -4.94
CA LEU A 164 5.59 -2.72 -5.82
C LEU A 164 5.42 -1.82 -7.03
N HIS A 165 5.69 -2.37 -8.19
CA HIS A 165 5.59 -1.64 -9.45
C HIS A 165 4.26 -1.90 -10.15
N HIS A 166 3.79 -0.92 -10.90
CA HIS A 166 2.62 -1.02 -11.78
C HIS A 166 1.36 -1.50 -11.05
N CYS A 167 1.09 -0.94 -9.88
CA CYS A 167 -0.09 -1.24 -9.09
C CYS A 167 -1.26 -0.34 -9.47
N PHE A 168 -2.47 -0.88 -9.31
CA PHE A 168 -3.71 -0.13 -9.47
C PHE A 168 -4.77 -0.65 -8.49
N PRO A 169 -5.76 0.17 -8.11
CA PRO A 169 -6.79 -0.25 -7.17
C PRO A 169 -7.73 -1.25 -7.84
N THR A 170 -7.85 -2.43 -7.26
CA THR A 170 -8.80 -3.46 -7.69
C THR A 170 -10.09 -3.43 -6.90
N ASN A 171 -10.04 -2.94 -5.66
CA ASN A 171 -11.19 -2.86 -4.78
C ASN A 171 -11.03 -1.74 -3.76
N VAL A 172 -12.03 -0.89 -3.65
CA VAL A 172 -12.20 0.05 -2.55
C VAL A 172 -13.35 -0.47 -1.69
N SER A 173 -13.03 -0.95 -0.49
CA SER A 173 -14.00 -1.62 0.37
C SER A 173 -15.15 -0.69 0.79
N GLN A 174 -16.33 -1.27 0.99
CA GLN A 174 -17.50 -0.56 1.53
C GLN A 174 -17.25 -0.12 2.99
N ILE A 175 -17.86 1.00 3.37
CA ILE A 175 -17.91 1.47 4.75
C ILE A 175 -19.31 1.19 5.27
N CYS A 176 -19.39 0.48 6.39
CA CYS A 176 -20.65 0.25 7.07
C CYS A 176 -20.94 1.46 7.99
N LEU A 177 -22.03 2.17 7.69
CA LEU A 177 -22.54 3.25 8.53
C LEU A 177 -23.62 2.64 9.43
N LEU A 178 -23.37 2.64 10.74
CA LEU A 178 -24.31 2.15 11.75
C LEU A 178 -24.90 3.35 12.48
N TYR A 179 -26.22 3.42 12.50
CA TYR A 179 -26.93 4.28 13.44
C TYR A 179 -27.05 3.53 14.77
N THR A 180 -26.25 3.91 15.75
CA THR A 180 -26.46 3.51 17.12
C THR A 180 -27.42 4.50 17.74
N SER A 181 -28.67 4.10 18.00
CA SER A 181 -29.54 4.87 18.87
C SER A 181 -28.86 4.90 20.24
N ASP A 182 -28.50 6.08 20.67
CA ASP A 182 -27.98 6.30 22.02
C ASP A 182 -29.10 5.90 23.00
N ALA A 183 -28.91 4.78 23.67
CA ALA A 183 -29.78 4.32 24.76
C ALA A 183 -29.43 5.07 26.06
N ALA A 184 -29.36 6.41 25.99
CA ALA A 184 -29.10 7.28 27.10
C ALA A 184 -30.19 8.35 27.21
N ASP A 185 -31.45 7.90 27.23
CA ASP A 185 -32.57 8.68 27.74
C ASP A 185 -33.47 7.76 28.59
N GLU A 186 -33.01 7.44 29.81
CA GLU A 186 -33.81 7.11 30.98
C GLU A 186 -33.22 7.78 32.20
#